data_54b9cba196d0e64bb7c9a5336060ea95
#
_entry.id   54b9cba196d0e64bb7c9a5336060ea95
#
_cell.length_a   1.000
_cell.length_b   1.000
_cell.length_c   1.000
_cell.angle_alpha   90.00
_cell.angle_beta   90.00
_cell.angle_gamma   90.00
#
_symmetry.space_group_name_H-M   'P 1'
#
loop_
_entity.id
_entity.type
_entity.pdbx_description
1 polymer ?
#
loop_
_entity_poly.entity_id
_entity_poly.type
_entity_poly.pdbx_seq_one_letter_code
_entity_poly.pdbx_strand_id
1 'polypeptide(L)'
;MSNLKRKRVAVLNCILRRYLLLSLVVAASVLATAQTRVYELRTYHCYDGKLEALKANFRDFDIRILKRHGIESIGYWVPQDPALASNTLIYIVVHPSRAEAEKNWAEFSKDPEFIKLAAESMKNGPIVQKVESLYLDPTDFSPLK
;
A
#
# COMPACT_ATOMS: atom_id res chain seq x y z
N MET A 1 -15.77 64.22 18.50
CA MET A 1 -14.59 63.57 17.86
C MET A 1 -14.28 62.15 18.35
N SER A 2 -15.03 61.52 19.24
CA SER A 2 -14.69 60.20 19.85
C SER A 2 -15.26 58.96 19.15
N ASN A 3 -16.40 59.05 18.49
CA ASN A 3 -17.10 57.90 17.93
C ASN A 3 -16.50 57.38 16.59
N LEU A 4 -15.91 58.24 15.82
CA LEU A 4 -15.31 57.87 14.53
C LEU A 4 -13.98 57.11 14.72
N LYS A 5 -13.18 57.43 15.75
CA LYS A 5 -11.96 56.71 16.10
C LYS A 5 -12.25 55.29 16.60
N ARG A 6 -13.30 55.09 17.41
CA ARG A 6 -13.68 53.77 17.93
C ARG A 6 -14.14 52.84 16.80
N LYS A 7 -14.93 53.33 15.84
CA LYS A 7 -15.35 52.53 14.67
C LYS A 7 -14.16 52.12 13.79
N ARG A 8 -13.18 52.98 13.57
CA ARG A 8 -11.98 52.66 12.76
C ARG A 8 -11.10 51.60 13.42
N VAL A 9 -10.95 51.63 14.73
CA VAL A 9 -10.18 50.62 15.50
C VAL A 9 -10.90 49.27 15.49
N ALA A 10 -12.23 49.23 15.61
CA ALA A 10 -12.99 48.00 15.57
C ALA A 10 -12.94 47.31 14.19
N VAL A 11 -12.99 48.09 13.11
CA VAL A 11 -12.88 47.57 11.72
C VAL A 11 -11.46 47.04 11.47
N LEU A 12 -10.44 47.76 11.93
CA LEU A 12 -9.02 47.34 11.78
C LEU A 12 -8.74 46.02 12.52
N ASN A 13 -9.26 45.88 13.75
CA ASN A 13 -9.13 44.65 14.53
C ASN A 13 -9.89 43.48 13.91
N CYS A 14 -11.01 43.71 13.29
CA CYS A 14 -11.78 42.68 12.57
C CYS A 14 -11.04 42.17 11.33
N ILE A 15 -10.42 43.08 10.57
CA ILE A 15 -9.62 42.76 9.39
C ILE A 15 -8.35 42.02 9.81
N LEU A 16 -7.63 42.49 10.82
CA LEU A 16 -6.42 41.83 11.33
C LEU A 16 -6.70 40.41 11.82
N ARG A 17 -7.84 40.20 12.51
CA ARG A 17 -8.26 38.88 12.98
C ARG A 17 -8.59 37.91 11.84
N ARG A 18 -9.20 38.42 10.77
CA ARG A 18 -9.47 37.63 9.54
C ARG A 18 -8.17 37.20 8.83
N TYR A 19 -7.20 38.09 8.70
CA TYR A 19 -5.90 37.76 8.11
C TYR A 19 -5.09 36.80 8.99
N LEU A 20 -5.17 36.91 10.32
CA LEU A 20 -4.50 36.01 11.25
C LEU A 20 -5.08 34.60 11.19
N LEU A 21 -6.40 34.47 11.04
CA LEU A 21 -7.08 33.17 10.90
C LEU A 21 -6.81 32.54 9.52
N LEU A 22 -6.74 33.34 8.44
CA LEU A 22 -6.37 32.82 7.12
C LEU A 22 -4.91 32.34 7.08
N SER A 23 -3.99 33.03 7.72
CA SER A 23 -2.58 32.62 7.77
C SER A 23 -2.38 31.34 8.59
N LEU A 24 -3.18 31.09 9.64
CA LEU A 24 -3.13 29.84 10.42
C LEU A 24 -3.64 28.63 9.60
N VAL A 25 -4.66 28.83 8.75
CA VAL A 25 -5.20 27.76 7.89
C VAL A 25 -4.22 27.39 6.78
N VAL A 26 -3.50 28.37 6.21
CA VAL A 26 -2.49 28.11 5.17
C VAL A 26 -1.25 27.42 5.76
N ALA A 27 -0.85 27.74 6.98
CA ALA A 27 0.29 27.09 7.64
C ALA A 27 0.01 25.61 8.00
N ALA A 28 -1.24 25.24 8.26
CA ALA A 28 -1.64 23.86 8.54
C ALA A 28 -1.61 22.95 7.28
N SER A 29 -1.65 23.53 6.09
CA SER A 29 -1.67 22.78 4.82
C SER A 29 -0.29 22.35 4.32
N VAL A 30 0.80 22.82 4.92
CA VAL A 30 2.20 22.58 4.45
C VAL A 30 2.86 21.38 5.14
N LEU A 31 2.20 20.76 6.13
CA LEU A 31 2.72 19.58 6.81
C LEU A 31 2.10 18.28 6.25
N ALA A 32 1.69 18.25 4.97
CA ALA A 32 1.56 17.00 4.27
C ALA A 32 2.98 16.46 4.05
N THR A 33 3.55 15.79 5.05
CA THR A 33 4.71 14.93 4.84
C THR A 33 4.35 14.01 3.67
N ALA A 34 5.07 14.11 2.57
CA ALA A 34 4.94 13.16 1.48
C ALA A 34 5.10 11.78 2.10
N GLN A 35 3.99 11.06 2.24
CA GLN A 35 4.01 9.73 2.84
C GLN A 35 4.80 8.83 1.89
N THR A 36 6.00 8.47 2.30
CA THR A 36 6.89 7.63 1.51
C THR A 36 6.23 6.28 1.36
N ARG A 37 5.96 5.87 0.12
CA ARG A 37 5.43 4.55 -0.18
C ARG A 37 6.40 3.48 0.32
N VAL A 38 5.86 2.39 0.80
CA VAL A 38 6.63 1.22 1.22
C VAL A 38 6.42 0.12 0.19
N TYR A 39 7.49 -0.47 -0.28
CA TYR A 39 7.45 -1.60 -1.20
C TYR A 39 7.65 -2.89 -0.42
N GLU A 40 7.00 -3.95 -0.84
CA GLU A 40 7.16 -5.26 -0.23
C GLU A 40 7.51 -6.27 -1.32
N LEU A 41 8.74 -6.79 -1.24
CA LEU A 41 9.19 -7.92 -2.05
C LEU A 41 8.71 -9.21 -1.38
N ARG A 42 7.96 -10.01 -2.13
CA ARG A 42 7.49 -11.32 -1.65
C ARG A 42 8.02 -12.41 -2.54
N THR A 43 8.56 -13.45 -1.89
CA THR A 43 9.04 -14.65 -2.57
C THR A 43 8.25 -15.86 -2.07
N TYR A 44 7.58 -16.52 -2.99
CA TYR A 44 6.82 -17.72 -2.72
C TYR A 44 7.56 -18.94 -3.25
N HIS A 45 7.85 -19.88 -2.36
CA HIS A 45 8.40 -21.18 -2.71
C HIS A 45 7.29 -22.23 -2.71
N CYS A 46 7.07 -22.86 -3.84
CA CYS A 46 6.03 -23.86 -4.02
C CYS A 46 6.57 -25.26 -3.76
N TYR A 47 5.67 -26.19 -3.45
CA TYR A 47 5.95 -27.60 -3.58
C TYR A 47 6.20 -27.97 -5.04
N ASP A 48 6.92 -29.06 -5.29
CA ASP A 48 7.27 -29.52 -6.62
C ASP A 48 6.04 -29.65 -7.53
N GLY A 49 6.14 -29.09 -8.73
CA GLY A 49 5.07 -29.08 -9.73
C GLY A 49 3.88 -28.16 -9.42
N LYS A 50 3.95 -27.35 -8.36
CA LYS A 50 2.83 -26.48 -7.91
C LYS A 50 2.92 -25.03 -8.39
N LEU A 51 4.01 -24.62 -9.04
CA LEU A 51 4.18 -23.24 -9.48
C LEU A 51 3.08 -22.78 -10.46
N GLU A 52 2.71 -23.64 -11.42
CA GLU A 52 1.66 -23.28 -12.38
C GLU A 52 0.30 -23.11 -11.72
N ALA A 53 0.00 -23.90 -10.70
CA ALA A 53 -1.22 -23.74 -9.90
C ALA A 53 -1.21 -22.42 -9.13
N LEU A 54 -0.07 -22.03 -8.52
CA LEU A 54 0.08 -20.72 -7.88
C LEU A 54 -0.12 -19.58 -8.86
N LYS A 55 0.50 -19.65 -10.03
CA LYS A 55 0.35 -18.63 -11.08
C LYS A 55 -1.09 -18.49 -11.56
N ALA A 56 -1.82 -19.62 -11.67
CA ALA A 56 -3.25 -19.63 -11.99
C ALA A 56 -4.04 -18.90 -10.90
N ASN A 57 -3.81 -19.20 -9.61
CA ASN A 57 -4.48 -18.51 -8.50
C ASN A 57 -4.28 -16.99 -8.57
N PHE A 58 -3.04 -16.52 -8.78
CA PHE A 58 -2.77 -15.10 -8.93
C PHE A 58 -3.54 -14.48 -10.09
N ARG A 59 -3.54 -15.12 -11.26
CA ARG A 59 -4.22 -14.64 -12.47
C ARG A 59 -5.73 -14.59 -12.30
N ASP A 60 -6.30 -15.64 -11.71
CA ASP A 60 -7.74 -15.85 -11.70
C ASP A 60 -8.44 -15.10 -10.56
N PHE A 61 -7.79 -14.95 -9.41
CA PHE A 61 -8.43 -14.29 -8.25
C PHE A 61 -7.51 -13.46 -7.35
N ASP A 62 -6.27 -13.87 -7.04
CA ASP A 62 -5.47 -13.19 -6.01
C ASP A 62 -5.20 -11.71 -6.35
N ILE A 63 -4.81 -11.40 -7.58
CA ILE A 63 -4.51 -10.01 -8.01
C ILE A 63 -5.73 -9.11 -7.81
N ARG A 64 -6.90 -9.58 -8.14
CA ARG A 64 -8.14 -8.83 -7.99
C ARG A 64 -8.50 -8.60 -6.51
N ILE A 65 -8.31 -9.63 -5.69
CA ILE A 65 -8.60 -9.54 -4.25
C ILE A 65 -7.56 -8.64 -3.55
N LEU A 66 -6.28 -8.76 -3.86
CA LEU A 66 -5.22 -7.87 -3.38
C LEU A 66 -5.57 -6.40 -3.66
N LYS A 67 -5.94 -6.08 -4.90
CA LYS A 67 -6.33 -4.73 -5.30
C LYS A 67 -7.54 -4.21 -4.52
N ARG A 68 -8.54 -5.07 -4.25
CA ARG A 68 -9.73 -4.73 -3.44
C ARG A 68 -9.36 -4.30 -2.02
N HIS A 69 -8.31 -4.88 -1.46
CA HIS A 69 -7.78 -4.56 -0.13
C HIS A 69 -6.66 -3.50 -0.15
N GLY A 70 -6.53 -2.71 -1.23
CA GLY A 70 -5.56 -1.64 -1.31
C GLY A 70 -4.09 -2.09 -1.42
N ILE A 71 -3.86 -3.36 -1.79
CA ILE A 71 -2.54 -3.92 -2.07
C ILE A 71 -2.31 -3.85 -3.57
N GLU A 72 -1.50 -2.89 -4.01
CA GLU A 72 -1.24 -2.66 -5.43
C GLU A 72 0.03 -3.39 -5.87
N SER A 73 -0.04 -4.11 -6.99
CA SER A 73 1.09 -4.90 -7.51
C SER A 73 1.90 -4.10 -8.52
N ILE A 74 3.22 -4.17 -8.39
CA ILE A 74 4.18 -3.62 -9.36
C ILE A 74 4.45 -4.62 -10.48
N GLY A 75 4.61 -5.90 -10.15
CA GLY A 75 4.85 -6.96 -11.12
C GLY A 75 5.12 -8.31 -10.47
N TYR A 76 5.21 -9.35 -11.34
CA TYR A 76 5.38 -10.75 -10.96
C TYR A 76 6.42 -11.40 -11.85
N TRP A 77 7.34 -12.17 -11.25
CA TRP A 77 8.46 -12.77 -11.95
C TRP A 77 8.68 -14.21 -11.50
N VAL A 78 9.17 -15.02 -12.43
CA VAL A 78 9.76 -16.34 -12.16
C VAL A 78 11.26 -16.20 -12.38
N PRO A 79 12.11 -16.64 -11.44
CA PRO A 79 13.56 -16.62 -11.61
C PRO A 79 14.00 -17.40 -12.87
N GLN A 80 15.07 -16.94 -13.51
CA GLN A 80 15.70 -17.68 -14.63
C GLN A 80 16.69 -18.75 -14.14
N ASP A 81 17.10 -18.69 -12.86
CA ASP A 81 17.96 -19.70 -12.25
C ASP A 81 17.24 -21.06 -12.26
N PRO A 82 17.85 -22.12 -12.86
CA PRO A 82 17.22 -23.43 -12.96
C PRO A 82 16.81 -24.05 -11.62
N ALA A 83 17.51 -23.74 -10.53
CA ALA A 83 17.19 -24.25 -9.19
C ALA A 83 15.90 -23.62 -8.62
N LEU A 84 15.51 -22.43 -9.09
CA LEU A 84 14.37 -21.68 -8.61
C LEU A 84 13.22 -21.59 -9.62
N ALA A 85 13.52 -21.72 -10.90
CA ALA A 85 12.57 -21.51 -11.99
C ALA A 85 11.33 -22.41 -11.94
N SER A 86 11.46 -23.60 -11.37
CA SER A 86 10.40 -24.61 -11.33
C SER A 86 9.43 -24.44 -10.17
N ASN A 87 9.80 -23.66 -9.13
CA ASN A 87 9.05 -23.63 -7.87
C ASN A 87 8.94 -22.24 -7.21
N THR A 88 9.45 -21.18 -7.81
CA THR A 88 9.52 -19.87 -7.17
C THR A 88 8.77 -18.81 -7.96
N LEU A 89 7.90 -18.05 -7.26
CA LEU A 89 7.26 -16.83 -7.74
C LEU A 89 7.73 -15.66 -6.88
N ILE A 90 8.20 -14.60 -7.53
CA ILE A 90 8.59 -13.34 -6.90
C ILE A 90 7.63 -12.26 -7.37
N TYR A 91 7.17 -11.40 -6.44
CA TYR A 91 6.40 -10.23 -6.81
C TYR A 91 6.66 -9.07 -5.87
N ILE A 92 6.36 -7.87 -6.33
CA ILE A 92 6.47 -6.64 -5.55
C ILE A 92 5.10 -6.00 -5.47
N VAL A 93 4.70 -5.65 -4.27
CA VAL A 93 3.52 -4.81 -4.00
C VAL A 93 3.95 -3.49 -3.36
N VAL A 94 3.08 -2.49 -3.47
CA VAL A 94 3.31 -1.17 -2.90
C VAL A 94 2.18 -0.80 -1.95
N HIS A 95 2.54 -0.18 -0.85
CA HIS A 95 1.64 0.27 0.20
C HIS A 95 1.84 1.76 0.48
N PRO A 96 0.79 2.49 0.89
CA PRO A 96 0.93 3.89 1.32
C PRO A 96 1.86 4.04 2.52
N SER A 97 1.89 3.07 3.43
CA SER A 97 2.77 3.03 4.61
C SER A 97 2.89 1.61 5.15
N ARG A 98 3.83 1.38 6.07
CA ARG A 98 3.98 0.12 6.79
C ARG A 98 2.71 -0.26 7.58
N ALA A 99 2.09 0.69 8.25
CA ALA A 99 0.87 0.46 9.02
C ALA A 99 -0.31 0.06 8.11
N GLU A 100 -0.46 0.72 6.95
CA GLU A 100 -1.47 0.32 5.96
C GLU A 100 -1.18 -1.06 5.36
N ALA A 101 0.09 -1.41 5.14
CA ALA A 101 0.45 -2.76 4.69
C ALA A 101 -0.05 -3.83 5.67
N GLU A 102 0.24 -3.67 6.96
CA GLU A 102 -0.16 -4.61 8.01
C GLU A 102 -1.69 -4.76 8.09
N LYS A 103 -2.41 -3.63 8.05
CA LYS A 103 -3.86 -3.61 8.03
C LYS A 103 -4.43 -4.32 6.80
N ASN A 104 -3.95 -3.95 5.61
CA ASN A 104 -4.46 -4.47 4.35
C ASN A 104 -4.21 -5.99 4.20
N TRP A 105 -3.06 -6.48 4.64
CA TRP A 105 -2.78 -7.92 4.70
C TRP A 105 -3.70 -8.64 5.70
N ALA A 106 -3.96 -8.02 6.87
CA ALA A 106 -4.86 -8.60 7.85
C ALA A 106 -6.32 -8.67 7.34
N GLU A 107 -6.76 -7.71 6.55
CA GLU A 107 -8.08 -7.71 5.91
C GLU A 107 -8.14 -8.71 4.74
N PHE A 108 -7.12 -8.74 3.89
CA PHE A 108 -7.00 -9.71 2.80
C PHE A 108 -7.07 -11.16 3.31
N SER A 109 -6.35 -11.47 4.38
CA SER A 109 -6.32 -12.83 4.95
C SER A 109 -7.67 -13.30 5.51
N LYS A 110 -8.60 -12.38 5.79
CA LYS A 110 -9.95 -12.65 6.30
C LYS A 110 -11.02 -12.58 5.21
N ASP A 111 -10.65 -12.22 3.99
CA ASP A 111 -11.59 -12.11 2.88
C ASP A 111 -12.25 -13.48 2.60
N PRO A 112 -13.59 -13.56 2.68
CA PRO A 112 -14.27 -14.84 2.54
C PRO A 112 -14.14 -15.45 1.16
N GLU A 113 -13.98 -14.62 0.11
CA GLU A 113 -13.76 -15.08 -1.24
C GLU A 113 -12.35 -15.67 -1.38
N PHE A 114 -11.33 -14.98 -0.84
CA PHE A 114 -9.96 -15.50 -0.80
C PHE A 114 -9.89 -16.83 -0.06
N ILE A 115 -10.46 -16.91 1.15
CA ILE A 115 -10.48 -18.15 1.95
C ILE A 115 -11.11 -19.30 1.18
N LYS A 116 -12.26 -19.07 0.55
CA LYS A 116 -12.95 -20.09 -0.25
C LYS A 116 -12.10 -20.57 -1.42
N LEU A 117 -11.60 -19.63 -2.25
CA LEU A 117 -10.85 -19.96 -3.47
C LEU A 117 -9.49 -20.60 -3.14
N ALA A 118 -8.81 -20.12 -2.11
CA ALA A 118 -7.57 -20.72 -1.62
C ALA A 118 -7.81 -22.17 -1.14
N ALA A 119 -8.87 -22.41 -0.38
CA ALA A 119 -9.22 -23.75 0.05
C ALA A 119 -9.55 -24.69 -1.14
N GLU A 120 -10.26 -24.19 -2.14
CA GLU A 120 -10.57 -24.95 -3.36
C GLU A 120 -9.30 -25.30 -4.15
N SER A 121 -8.36 -24.37 -4.29
CA SER A 121 -7.10 -24.57 -5.01
C SER A 121 -6.18 -25.60 -4.33
N MET A 122 -6.32 -25.77 -3.01
CA MET A 122 -5.53 -26.73 -2.21
C MET A 122 -6.16 -28.12 -2.09
N LYS A 123 -7.29 -28.42 -2.74
CA LYS A 123 -7.91 -29.76 -2.70
C LYS A 123 -6.98 -30.89 -3.13
N ASN A 124 -6.04 -30.59 -4.02
CA ASN A 124 -5.01 -31.52 -4.50
C ASN A 124 -3.67 -31.38 -3.76
N GLY A 125 -3.71 -30.95 -2.49
CA GLY A 125 -2.55 -30.72 -1.64
C GLY A 125 -2.08 -29.26 -1.62
N PRO A 126 -1.20 -28.93 -0.66
CA PRO A 126 -0.71 -27.57 -0.49
C PRO A 126 0.10 -27.10 -1.71
N ILE A 127 -0.02 -25.83 -2.03
CA ILE A 127 0.67 -25.21 -3.17
C ILE A 127 1.96 -24.55 -2.72
N VAL A 128 1.90 -23.75 -1.66
CA VAL A 128 3.00 -22.93 -1.16
C VAL A 128 3.63 -23.61 0.05
N GLN A 129 4.95 -23.79 0.01
CA GLN A 129 5.75 -24.35 1.08
C GLN A 129 6.25 -23.25 2.05
N LYS A 130 6.70 -22.11 1.48
CA LYS A 130 7.28 -21.01 2.25
C LYS A 130 6.95 -19.68 1.58
N VAL A 131 6.73 -18.65 2.39
CA VAL A 131 6.62 -17.26 1.95
C VAL A 131 7.67 -16.44 2.67
N GLU A 132 8.45 -15.68 1.92
CA GLU A 132 9.36 -14.65 2.44
C GLU A 132 8.81 -13.28 2.08
N SER A 133 8.95 -12.34 3.00
CA SER A 133 8.53 -10.94 2.83
C SER A 133 9.63 -10.02 3.30
N LEU A 134 9.97 -9.03 2.46
CA LEU A 134 10.96 -8.00 2.76
C LEU A 134 10.39 -6.64 2.42
N TYR A 135 10.28 -5.77 3.42
CA TYR A 135 9.87 -4.37 3.20
C TYR A 135 11.06 -3.51 2.78
N LEU A 136 10.81 -2.62 1.84
CA LEU A 136 11.82 -1.81 1.18
C LEU A 136 11.38 -0.35 1.15
N ASP A 137 12.27 0.55 1.53
CA ASP A 137 12.10 1.98 1.33
C ASP A 137 12.82 2.40 0.05
N PRO A 138 12.21 3.23 -0.81
CA PRO A 138 12.87 3.71 -2.01
C PRO A 138 14.02 4.65 -1.63
N THR A 139 15.16 4.52 -2.29
CA THR A 139 16.27 5.47 -2.19
C THR A 139 15.93 6.80 -2.85
N ASP A 140 16.71 7.85 -2.58
CA ASP A 140 16.55 9.18 -3.19
C ASP A 140 16.72 9.18 -4.72
N PHE A 141 17.49 8.24 -5.26
CA PHE A 141 17.69 8.03 -6.69
C PHE A 141 16.78 6.96 -7.32
N SER A 142 15.87 6.35 -6.55
CA SER A 142 14.93 5.37 -7.11
C SER A 142 13.93 6.04 -8.06
N PRO A 143 13.66 5.47 -9.24
CA PRO A 143 12.60 5.95 -10.12
C PRO A 143 11.19 5.68 -9.58
N LEU A 144 11.06 4.72 -8.66
CA LEU A 144 9.82 4.41 -7.93
C LEU A 144 9.86 5.12 -6.57
N LYS A 145 8.84 5.94 -6.29
CA LYS A 145 8.70 6.70 -5.04
C LYS A 145 7.37 6.35 -4.36
#